data_f63b0c632e851087be9f3ed868c4c445
#
_entry.id   f63b0c632e851087be9f3ed868c4c445
#
_cell.length_a   1.000
_cell.length_b   1.000
_cell.length_c   1.000
_cell.angle_alpha   90.00
_cell.angle_beta   90.00
_cell.angle_gamma   90.00
#
_symmetry.space_group_name_H-M   'P 1'
#
loop_
_entity.id
_entity.type
_entity.pdbx_description
1 polymer ?
#
loop_
_entity_poly.entity_id
_entity_poly.type
_entity_poly.pdbx_seq_one_letter_code
_entity_poly.pdbx_strand_id
1 'polypeptide(L)'
;MINSYTSWQPLEEVIVGRAYSPDYFDFINNPQVRNQLQQILSETEEDLNNLQKTIEQYGARVVRPDLPSKDQFVWFQTEGGGAPLPPLTPRDWQITLGDKLLRVLAMPELDNICAQYSEQVINPHKSAWDEDCILNGASASCIVRVGRDVFFDNSDFLRPDQTQWIVDNVLGPEYRIHEAVTDGHGDAVFAILKPGVILSSKHDFNLNLAADFPGWEVCKIWDSSIWAAMEVGKFKYEESPGAWYVQGQTPTAEFTQFVDTYLNKWTGFVAETVFDVNCLVLDESHVIFSAYNKEVFDFCRRHKIEPIISELRHSYFWDGGISCCTQDLSRCGGMETYL
;
A
#
# COMPACT_ATOMS: atom_id res chain seq x y z
N MET A 1 18.34 6.69 9.28
CA MET A 1 19.08 6.56 7.98
C MET A 1 18.23 5.69 7.08
N ILE A 2 18.06 6.06 5.82
CA ILE A 2 17.34 5.22 4.85
C ILE A 2 18.17 3.98 4.54
N ASN A 3 17.56 2.79 4.66
CA ASN A 3 18.22 1.51 4.40
C ASN A 3 17.19 0.39 4.26
N SER A 4 16.85 -0.04 3.04
CA SER A 4 15.97 -1.18 2.85
C SER A 4 16.20 -1.86 1.51
N TYR A 5 16.68 -3.10 1.57
CA TYR A 5 16.99 -3.93 0.39
C TYR A 5 15.97 -5.05 0.17
N THR A 6 15.18 -5.38 1.18
CA THR A 6 14.19 -6.47 1.13
C THR A 6 12.93 -6.09 1.90
N SER A 7 11.87 -6.88 1.77
CA SER A 7 10.66 -6.72 2.57
C SER A 7 10.69 -7.48 3.90
N TRP A 8 11.72 -8.32 4.16
CA TRP A 8 11.76 -9.25 5.31
C TRP A 8 12.93 -9.06 6.28
N GLN A 9 13.98 -8.31 5.90
CA GLN A 9 14.99 -7.93 6.89
C GLN A 9 14.34 -7.17 8.05
N PRO A 10 14.85 -7.29 9.30
CA PRO A 10 14.22 -6.72 10.47
C PRO A 10 13.88 -5.23 10.30
N LEU A 11 12.63 -4.88 10.52
CA LEU A 11 12.13 -3.52 10.37
C LEU A 11 12.62 -2.64 11.51
N GLU A 12 13.21 -1.49 11.19
CA GLU A 12 13.70 -0.50 12.16
C GLU A 12 12.86 0.77 12.15
N GLU A 13 12.44 1.22 10.96
CA GLU A 13 11.65 2.44 10.83
C GLU A 13 10.69 2.35 9.65
N VAL A 14 9.43 2.79 9.89
CA VAL A 14 8.36 2.70 8.91
C VAL A 14 7.43 3.90 8.98
N ILE A 15 6.95 4.34 7.82
CA ILE A 15 5.81 5.26 7.73
C ILE A 15 4.54 4.42 7.85
N VAL A 16 3.62 4.84 8.71
CA VAL A 16 2.23 4.35 8.72
C VAL A 16 1.36 5.49 8.23
N GLY A 17 0.53 5.24 7.23
CA GLY A 17 -0.34 6.21 6.60
C GLY A 17 -1.33 6.87 7.56
N ARG A 18 -2.07 7.87 7.09
CA ARG A 18 -2.97 8.67 7.90
C ARG A 18 -4.26 9.00 7.17
N ALA A 19 -5.39 8.87 7.84
CA ALA A 19 -6.67 9.38 7.34
C ALA A 19 -6.83 10.85 7.71
N TYR A 20 -7.67 11.58 6.97
CA TYR A 20 -8.03 12.95 7.36
C TYR A 20 -8.86 12.96 8.62
N SER A 21 -8.76 14.07 9.37
CA SER A 21 -9.57 14.28 10.56
C SER A 21 -11.07 14.36 10.20
N PRO A 22 -11.95 13.65 10.91
CA PRO A 22 -13.40 13.66 10.63
C PRO A 22 -14.02 15.05 10.59
N ASP A 23 -13.53 15.99 11.42
CA ASP A 23 -14.05 17.34 11.52
C ASP A 23 -13.76 18.21 10.28
N TYR A 24 -12.87 17.79 9.36
CA TYR A 24 -12.69 18.46 8.07
C TYR A 24 -13.95 18.43 7.22
N PHE A 25 -14.86 17.50 7.49
CA PHE A 25 -16.09 17.25 6.73
C PHE A 25 -17.35 17.76 7.42
N ASP A 26 -17.23 18.59 8.45
CA ASP A 26 -18.38 19.21 9.15
C ASP A 26 -19.29 20.04 8.23
N PHE A 27 -18.76 20.53 7.11
CA PHE A 27 -19.51 21.30 6.11
C PHE A 27 -20.54 20.47 5.33
N ILE A 28 -20.49 19.14 5.37
CA ILE A 28 -21.46 18.27 4.68
C ILE A 28 -22.84 18.45 5.31
N ASN A 29 -23.78 19.01 4.54
CA ASN A 29 -25.12 19.34 5.04
C ASN A 29 -25.98 18.11 5.33
N ASN A 30 -25.85 17.03 4.54
CA ASN A 30 -26.57 15.79 4.79
C ASN A 30 -25.98 15.06 6.01
N PRO A 31 -26.69 15.01 7.15
CA PRO A 31 -26.12 14.42 8.37
C PRO A 31 -25.85 12.92 8.25
N GLN A 32 -26.62 12.19 7.43
CA GLN A 32 -26.39 10.76 7.23
C GLN A 32 -25.07 10.54 6.48
N VAL A 33 -24.85 11.23 5.38
CA VAL A 33 -23.60 11.17 4.59
C VAL A 33 -22.42 11.60 5.45
N ARG A 34 -22.55 12.72 6.16
CA ARG A 34 -21.50 13.22 7.05
C ARG A 34 -21.13 12.21 8.12
N ASN A 35 -22.10 11.64 8.82
CA ASN A 35 -21.84 10.69 9.89
C ASN A 35 -21.19 9.41 9.37
N GLN A 36 -21.60 8.89 8.21
CA GLN A 36 -21.00 7.72 7.61
C GLN A 36 -19.54 7.97 7.21
N LEU A 37 -19.25 9.10 6.57
CA LEU A 37 -17.87 9.45 6.22
C LEU A 37 -17.00 9.66 7.45
N GLN A 38 -17.49 10.42 8.43
CA GLN A 38 -16.77 10.68 9.67
C GLN A 38 -16.49 9.39 10.47
N GLN A 39 -17.41 8.43 10.42
CA GLN A 39 -17.21 7.12 11.04
C GLN A 39 -16.09 6.35 10.32
N ILE A 40 -16.10 6.27 9.00
CA ILE A 40 -15.01 5.61 8.22
C ILE A 40 -13.67 6.23 8.58
N LEU A 41 -13.57 7.55 8.57
CA LEU A 41 -12.33 8.26 8.87
C LEU A 41 -11.84 8.02 10.30
N SER A 42 -12.74 8.11 11.28
CA SER A 42 -12.43 7.89 12.69
C SER A 42 -11.96 6.47 12.96
N GLU A 43 -12.68 5.48 12.43
CA GLU A 43 -12.37 4.08 12.61
C GLU A 43 -11.10 3.67 11.86
N THR A 44 -10.84 4.26 10.69
CA THR A 44 -9.58 4.08 9.96
C THR A 44 -8.39 4.61 10.77
N GLU A 45 -8.49 5.81 11.33
CA GLU A 45 -7.40 6.38 12.13
C GLU A 45 -7.17 5.58 13.43
N GLU A 46 -8.22 5.03 14.03
CA GLU A 46 -8.11 4.12 15.17
C GLU A 46 -7.37 2.83 14.79
N ASP A 47 -7.69 2.23 13.65
CA ASP A 47 -7.02 1.02 13.15
C ASP A 47 -5.54 1.28 12.85
N LEU A 48 -5.22 2.41 12.21
CA LEU A 48 -3.84 2.81 11.94
C LEU A 48 -3.05 3.09 13.23
N ASN A 49 -3.69 3.65 14.25
CA ASN A 49 -3.07 3.84 15.57
C ASN A 49 -2.82 2.49 16.28
N ASN A 50 -3.68 1.50 16.08
CA ASN A 50 -3.47 0.15 16.61
C ASN A 50 -2.35 -0.56 15.83
N LEU A 51 -2.30 -0.40 14.52
CA LEU A 51 -1.18 -0.88 13.68
C LEU A 51 0.15 -0.29 14.15
N GLN A 52 0.21 1.03 14.37
CA GLN A 52 1.39 1.69 14.91
C GLN A 52 1.84 1.05 16.23
N LYS A 53 0.93 0.91 17.21
CA LYS A 53 1.25 0.29 18.50
C LYS A 53 1.77 -1.14 18.34
N THR A 54 1.17 -1.91 17.42
CA THR A 54 1.61 -3.27 17.13
C THR A 54 3.04 -3.26 16.59
N ILE A 55 3.36 -2.41 15.62
CA ILE A 55 4.71 -2.29 15.06
C ILE A 55 5.72 -1.89 16.15
N GLU A 56 5.38 -0.89 16.97
CA GLU A 56 6.26 -0.39 18.05
C GLU A 56 6.52 -1.45 19.13
N GLN A 57 5.58 -2.35 19.40
CA GLN A 57 5.79 -3.48 20.34
C GLN A 57 6.87 -4.46 19.85
N TYR A 58 7.10 -4.54 18.53
CA TYR A 58 8.17 -5.33 17.93
C TYR A 58 9.46 -4.55 17.71
N GLY A 59 9.55 -3.33 18.24
CA GLY A 59 10.78 -2.55 18.32
C GLY A 59 11.05 -1.60 17.17
N ALA A 60 10.20 -1.56 16.14
CA ALA A 60 10.36 -0.63 15.03
C ALA A 60 9.79 0.76 15.38
N ARG A 61 10.45 1.80 14.92
CA ARG A 61 9.97 3.19 15.05
C ARG A 61 8.92 3.47 13.98
N VAL A 62 7.80 4.08 14.38
CA VAL A 62 6.77 4.54 13.45
C VAL A 62 6.83 6.06 13.30
N VAL A 63 6.75 6.53 12.07
CA VAL A 63 6.52 7.94 11.73
C VAL A 63 5.20 8.07 10.97
N ARG A 64 4.53 9.21 11.15
CA ARG A 64 3.21 9.46 10.55
C ARG A 64 3.27 10.71 9.66
N PRO A 65 2.58 10.69 8.49
CA PRO A 65 2.43 11.90 7.68
C PRO A 65 1.81 13.05 8.46
N ASP A 66 2.16 14.28 8.10
CA ASP A 66 1.44 15.44 8.61
C ASP A 66 0.09 15.58 7.90
N LEU A 67 -0.85 16.22 8.57
CA LEU A 67 -2.11 16.63 7.93
C LEU A 67 -2.12 18.15 7.79
N PRO A 68 -2.72 18.70 6.72
CA PRO A 68 -2.99 20.12 6.66
C PRO A 68 -3.90 20.51 7.83
N SER A 69 -3.83 21.75 8.29
CA SER A 69 -4.85 22.23 9.24
C SER A 69 -6.23 22.25 8.57
N LYS A 70 -7.30 22.26 9.36
CA LYS A 70 -8.66 22.32 8.84
C LYS A 70 -8.86 23.52 7.88
N ASP A 71 -8.23 24.65 8.19
CA ASP A 71 -8.31 25.87 7.37
C ASP A 71 -7.48 25.76 6.06
N GLN A 72 -6.50 24.88 6.03
CA GLN A 72 -5.68 24.59 4.84
C GLN A 72 -6.27 23.47 4.00
N PHE A 73 -7.19 22.69 4.55
CA PHE A 73 -7.86 21.62 3.83
C PHE A 73 -8.80 22.19 2.77
N VAL A 74 -8.41 22.06 1.52
CA VAL A 74 -9.15 22.59 0.37
C VAL A 74 -10.07 21.52 -0.18
N TRP A 75 -11.35 21.78 -0.10
CA TRP A 75 -12.39 20.96 -0.72
C TRP A 75 -12.83 21.59 -2.05
N PHE A 76 -12.59 20.90 -3.13
CA PHE A 76 -13.06 21.34 -4.46
C PHE A 76 -14.44 20.74 -4.76
N GLN A 77 -15.49 21.54 -4.61
CA GLN A 77 -16.87 21.14 -4.98
C GLN A 77 -17.14 21.32 -6.48
N THR A 78 -16.25 20.87 -7.34
CA THR A 78 -16.43 20.92 -8.79
C THR A 78 -16.60 19.52 -9.35
N GLU A 79 -17.36 19.34 -10.43
CA GLU A 79 -17.41 18.08 -11.15
C GLU A 79 -15.98 17.67 -11.54
N GLY A 80 -15.57 16.46 -11.14
CA GLY A 80 -14.19 15.99 -11.31
C GLY A 80 -13.18 16.52 -10.27
N GLY A 81 -13.60 17.44 -9.38
CA GLY A 81 -12.88 17.83 -8.19
C GLY A 81 -13.32 16.93 -7.03
N GLY A 82 -12.74 17.09 -5.88
CA GLY A 82 -13.08 16.33 -4.68
C GLY A 82 -12.09 16.66 -3.59
N ALA A 83 -12.14 15.90 -2.53
CA ALA A 83 -11.09 15.97 -1.53
C ALA A 83 -9.76 15.46 -2.12
N PRO A 84 -8.63 16.09 -1.79
CA PRO A 84 -7.33 15.52 -2.10
C PRO A 84 -7.21 14.12 -1.47
N LEU A 85 -6.34 13.29 -2.03
CA LEU A 85 -6.05 11.97 -1.44
C LEU A 85 -5.49 12.14 -0.04
N PRO A 86 -6.01 11.41 0.96
CA PRO A 86 -5.37 11.39 2.27
C PRO A 86 -4.03 10.68 2.19
N PRO A 87 -3.05 11.00 3.04
CA PRO A 87 -1.76 10.33 3.07
C PRO A 87 -1.86 8.94 3.71
N LEU A 88 -2.78 8.12 3.19
CA LEU A 88 -3.15 6.83 3.74
C LEU A 88 -2.25 5.70 3.25
N THR A 89 -1.90 5.72 1.96
CA THR A 89 -1.16 4.66 1.29
C THR A 89 0.24 5.11 0.85
N PRO A 90 1.17 5.36 1.80
CA PRO A 90 2.50 5.87 1.48
C PRO A 90 3.32 4.94 0.55
N ARG A 91 2.95 3.66 0.49
CA ARG A 91 3.55 2.65 -0.40
C ARG A 91 3.39 2.97 -1.87
N ASP A 92 2.28 3.60 -2.26
CA ASP A 92 2.02 3.93 -3.66
C ASP A 92 2.86 5.12 -4.13
N TRP A 93 3.27 5.99 -3.21
CA TRP A 93 3.88 7.28 -3.54
C TRP A 93 5.38 7.34 -3.38
N GLN A 94 5.95 6.41 -2.63
CA GLN A 94 7.38 6.36 -2.43
C GLN A 94 7.88 4.96 -2.07
N ILE A 95 9.14 4.70 -2.38
CA ILE A 95 9.79 3.43 -2.06
C ILE A 95 11.25 3.65 -1.65
N THR A 96 11.68 2.90 -0.66
CA THR A 96 13.10 2.78 -0.33
C THR A 96 13.75 1.72 -1.22
N LEU A 97 14.79 2.10 -1.93
CA LEU A 97 15.61 1.23 -2.80
C LEU A 97 17.05 1.28 -2.28
N GLY A 98 17.43 0.32 -1.46
CA GLY A 98 18.71 0.31 -0.79
C GLY A 98 18.85 1.49 0.19
N ASP A 99 19.78 2.39 -0.06
CA ASP A 99 20.06 3.58 0.75
C ASP A 99 19.35 4.84 0.25
N LYS A 100 18.43 4.73 -0.69
CA LYS A 100 17.71 5.85 -1.31
C LYS A 100 16.21 5.72 -1.11
N LEU A 101 15.54 6.85 -0.83
CA LEU A 101 14.09 6.97 -0.82
C LEU A 101 13.65 7.70 -2.09
N LEU A 102 13.04 6.97 -3.01
CA LEU A 102 12.47 7.52 -4.23
C LEU A 102 11.05 8.01 -3.98
N ARG A 103 10.78 9.26 -4.30
CA ARG A 103 9.42 9.83 -4.33
C ARG A 103 8.85 9.67 -5.74
N VAL A 104 7.91 8.76 -5.88
CA VAL A 104 7.18 8.54 -7.14
C VAL A 104 6.08 9.60 -7.31
N LEU A 105 5.53 10.06 -6.20
CA LEU A 105 4.60 11.19 -6.13
C LEU A 105 5.02 12.13 -5.00
N ALA A 106 5.04 13.44 -5.28
CA ALA A 106 5.35 14.46 -4.29
C ALA A 106 4.11 14.82 -3.44
N MET A 107 3.88 14.07 -2.37
CA MET A 107 2.83 14.36 -1.38
C MET A 107 3.37 15.32 -0.32
N PRO A 108 2.78 16.53 -0.16
CA PRO A 108 3.24 17.51 0.83
C PRO A 108 3.20 17.00 2.28
N GLU A 109 2.26 16.12 2.59
CA GLU A 109 2.08 15.51 3.90
C GLU A 109 3.27 14.63 4.33
N LEU A 110 4.13 14.25 3.38
CA LEU A 110 5.35 13.48 3.62
C LEU A 110 6.62 14.33 3.64
N ASP A 111 6.54 15.62 3.35
CA ASP A 111 7.71 16.49 3.20
C ASP A 111 8.56 16.56 4.47
N ASN A 112 7.94 16.66 5.64
CA ASN A 112 8.67 16.70 6.91
C ASN A 112 9.40 15.39 7.22
N ILE A 113 8.87 14.25 6.78
CA ILE A 113 9.54 12.95 6.89
C ILE A 113 10.73 12.93 5.92
N CYS A 114 10.51 13.27 4.65
CA CYS A 114 11.55 13.30 3.62
C CYS A 114 12.69 14.27 3.97
N ALA A 115 12.39 15.42 4.58
CA ALA A 115 13.39 16.41 4.98
C ALA A 115 14.39 15.88 6.02
N GLN A 116 14.00 14.89 6.85
CA GLN A 116 14.91 14.25 7.81
C GLN A 116 16.00 13.41 7.12
N TYR A 117 15.81 13.05 5.85
CA TYR A 117 16.68 12.18 5.05
C TYR A 117 17.08 12.83 3.72
N SER A 118 17.14 14.17 3.66
CA SER A 118 17.26 14.94 2.43
C SER A 118 18.42 14.51 1.51
N GLU A 119 19.53 14.01 2.07
CA GLU A 119 20.67 13.51 1.30
C GLU A 119 20.43 12.15 0.62
N GLN A 120 19.43 11.40 1.09
CA GLN A 120 19.07 10.08 0.58
C GLN A 120 17.76 10.08 -0.20
N VAL A 121 17.05 11.22 -0.24
CA VAL A 121 15.77 11.36 -0.96
C VAL A 121 16.02 11.74 -2.40
N ILE A 122 15.44 10.97 -3.32
CA ILE A 122 15.37 11.30 -4.74
C ILE A 122 13.96 11.77 -5.05
N ASN A 123 13.83 13.04 -5.38
CA ASN A 123 12.56 13.64 -5.75
C ASN A 123 12.66 14.29 -7.13
N PRO A 124 12.14 13.66 -8.19
CA PRO A 124 12.15 14.22 -9.55
C PRO A 124 11.11 15.32 -9.75
N HIS A 125 10.16 15.50 -8.83
CA HIS A 125 9.08 16.46 -8.95
C HIS A 125 9.54 17.89 -8.62
N LYS A 126 9.11 18.86 -9.42
CA LYS A 126 9.35 20.29 -9.17
C LYS A 126 8.35 20.92 -8.21
N SER A 127 7.18 20.28 -8.09
CA SER A 127 6.09 20.70 -7.19
C SER A 127 5.23 19.50 -6.83
N ALA A 128 4.34 19.65 -5.87
CA ALA A 128 3.27 18.68 -5.66
C ALA A 128 2.41 18.57 -6.94
N TRP A 129 2.05 17.34 -7.30
CA TRP A 129 1.22 17.05 -8.48
C TRP A 129 1.84 17.55 -9.81
N ASP A 130 3.15 17.41 -9.97
CA ASP A 130 3.89 17.79 -11.18
C ASP A 130 3.52 16.87 -12.36
N GLU A 131 2.61 17.32 -13.20
CA GLU A 131 2.13 16.56 -14.36
C GLU A 131 3.23 16.34 -15.43
N ASP A 132 4.26 17.18 -15.44
CA ASP A 132 5.40 17.06 -16.35
C ASP A 132 6.49 16.11 -15.83
N CYS A 133 6.36 15.58 -14.62
CA CYS A 133 7.31 14.65 -14.07
C CYS A 133 7.27 13.31 -14.83
N ILE A 134 8.45 12.75 -15.13
CA ILE A 134 8.56 11.44 -15.79
C ILE A 134 7.82 10.34 -14.98
N LEU A 135 7.79 10.44 -13.66
CA LEU A 135 7.13 9.47 -12.78
C LEU A 135 5.64 9.79 -12.55
N ASN A 136 5.09 10.82 -13.18
CA ASN A 136 3.66 11.12 -13.05
C ASN A 136 2.80 9.92 -13.45
N GLY A 137 1.86 9.55 -12.58
CA GLY A 137 0.97 8.39 -12.75
C GLY A 137 1.62 7.04 -12.41
N ALA A 138 2.89 6.99 -12.01
CA ALA A 138 3.51 5.76 -11.54
C ALA A 138 3.07 5.41 -10.11
N SER A 139 3.07 4.12 -9.77
CA SER A 139 2.92 3.61 -8.42
C SER A 139 4.18 2.88 -7.96
N ALA A 140 4.67 3.23 -6.77
CA ALA A 140 5.85 2.60 -6.20
C ALA A 140 5.58 1.16 -5.71
N SER A 141 4.32 0.78 -5.49
CA SER A 141 3.89 -0.57 -5.16
C SER A 141 4.12 -1.60 -6.28
N CYS A 142 4.39 -1.13 -7.51
CA CYS A 142 4.82 -1.96 -8.63
C CYS A 142 6.29 -2.41 -8.54
N ILE A 143 7.02 -2.05 -7.47
CA ILE A 143 8.45 -2.36 -7.33
C ILE A 143 8.66 -3.28 -6.15
N VAL A 144 9.24 -4.47 -6.39
CA VAL A 144 9.52 -5.47 -5.36
C VAL A 144 11.02 -5.69 -5.21
N ARG A 145 11.53 -5.62 -3.98
CA ARG A 145 12.95 -5.71 -3.64
C ARG A 145 13.29 -7.10 -3.10
N VAL A 146 14.35 -7.69 -3.62
CA VAL A 146 14.88 -9.02 -3.24
C VAL A 146 16.41 -8.95 -3.08
N GLY A 147 16.89 -8.07 -2.23
CA GLY A 147 18.32 -7.81 -2.09
C GLY A 147 18.86 -7.04 -3.29
N ARG A 148 19.79 -7.65 -4.03
CA ARG A 148 20.29 -7.06 -5.28
C ARG A 148 19.35 -7.20 -6.46
N ASP A 149 18.31 -8.03 -6.35
CA ASP A 149 17.31 -8.24 -7.39
C ASP A 149 16.13 -7.31 -7.17
N VAL A 150 15.72 -6.58 -8.21
CA VAL A 150 14.57 -5.68 -8.17
C VAL A 150 13.64 -6.05 -9.31
N PHE A 151 12.41 -6.34 -8.95
CA PHE A 151 11.33 -6.67 -9.88
C PHE A 151 10.48 -5.44 -10.13
N PHE A 152 10.25 -5.12 -11.40
CA PHE A 152 9.38 -4.05 -11.85
C PHE A 152 8.15 -4.64 -12.55
N ASP A 153 6.98 -4.28 -12.08
CA ASP A 153 5.74 -4.62 -12.76
C ASP A 153 5.43 -3.57 -13.82
N ASN A 154 5.79 -3.89 -15.05
CA ASN A 154 5.52 -3.04 -16.22
C ASN A 154 4.04 -3.16 -16.60
N SER A 155 3.20 -2.35 -15.98
CA SER A 155 1.76 -2.25 -16.15
C SER A 155 1.34 -0.81 -16.47
N ASP A 156 0.05 -0.54 -16.50
CA ASP A 156 -0.47 0.83 -16.59
C ASP A 156 -0.05 1.72 -15.41
N PHE A 157 0.32 1.11 -14.27
CA PHE A 157 0.77 1.81 -13.06
C PHE A 157 2.29 2.04 -13.02
N LEU A 158 3.07 1.44 -13.91
CA LEU A 158 4.51 1.68 -14.03
C LEU A 158 4.96 1.36 -15.46
N ARG A 159 5.08 2.38 -16.28
CA ARG A 159 5.46 2.25 -17.69
C ARG A 159 6.94 1.92 -17.87
N PRO A 160 7.33 1.27 -18.98
CA PRO A 160 8.73 0.93 -19.25
C PRO A 160 9.69 2.12 -19.27
N ASP A 161 9.26 3.30 -19.73
CA ASP A 161 10.06 4.52 -19.71
C ASP A 161 10.33 5.02 -18.29
N GLN A 162 9.36 4.86 -17.38
CA GLN A 162 9.50 5.19 -15.98
C GLN A 162 10.43 4.18 -15.26
N THR A 163 10.29 2.89 -15.54
CA THR A 163 11.21 1.85 -15.06
C THR A 163 12.64 2.15 -15.47
N GLN A 164 12.87 2.47 -16.77
CA GLN A 164 14.21 2.81 -17.26
C GLN A 164 14.79 4.04 -16.56
N TRP A 165 13.95 5.06 -16.34
CA TRP A 165 14.39 6.25 -15.61
C TRP A 165 14.83 5.91 -14.16
N ILE A 166 14.09 5.04 -13.47
CA ILE A 166 14.44 4.59 -12.11
C ILE A 166 15.76 3.82 -12.11
N VAL A 167 15.95 2.92 -13.07
CA VAL A 167 17.19 2.18 -13.24
C VAL A 167 18.39 3.11 -13.44
N ASP A 168 18.26 4.10 -14.32
CA ASP A 168 19.35 5.01 -14.68
C ASP A 168 19.68 6.05 -13.60
N ASN A 169 18.71 6.44 -12.78
CA ASN A 169 18.87 7.57 -11.85
C ASN A 169 18.88 7.16 -10.36
N VAL A 170 18.36 5.98 -10.02
CA VAL A 170 18.21 5.54 -8.62
C VAL A 170 19.07 4.33 -8.32
N LEU A 171 19.04 3.32 -9.20
CA LEU A 171 19.74 2.07 -8.99
C LEU A 171 21.18 2.15 -9.53
N GLY A 172 22.10 1.41 -8.90
CA GLY A 172 23.46 1.26 -9.37
C GLY A 172 23.64 -0.03 -10.20
N PRO A 173 24.82 -0.22 -10.81
CA PRO A 173 25.12 -1.39 -11.63
C PRO A 173 25.20 -2.72 -10.83
N GLU A 174 25.19 -2.63 -9.51
CA GLU A 174 25.14 -3.78 -8.61
C GLU A 174 23.78 -4.45 -8.55
N TYR A 175 22.71 -3.77 -8.96
CA TYR A 175 21.35 -4.33 -8.99
C TYR A 175 21.13 -5.17 -10.25
N ARG A 176 20.33 -6.22 -10.11
CA ARG A 176 19.82 -7.03 -11.23
C ARG A 176 18.35 -6.71 -11.41
N ILE A 177 17.98 -6.34 -12.64
CA ILE A 177 16.64 -5.87 -12.96
C ILE A 177 15.84 -7.02 -13.58
N HIS A 178 14.64 -7.22 -13.06
CA HIS A 178 13.70 -8.22 -13.52
C HIS A 178 12.37 -7.55 -13.88
N GLU A 179 11.71 -8.09 -14.87
CA GLU A 179 10.32 -7.70 -15.19
C GLU A 179 9.36 -8.69 -14.55
N ALA A 180 8.29 -8.17 -13.99
CA ALA A 180 7.15 -8.95 -13.53
C ALA A 180 5.88 -8.39 -14.19
N VAL A 181 4.88 -9.22 -14.42
CA VAL A 181 3.58 -8.78 -14.91
C VAL A 181 2.52 -9.34 -13.98
N THR A 182 1.96 -8.45 -13.16
CA THR A 182 0.96 -8.85 -12.15
C THR A 182 -0.43 -8.32 -12.47
N ASP A 183 -0.57 -7.45 -13.48
CA ASP A 183 -1.80 -6.72 -13.84
C ASP A 183 -2.36 -5.89 -12.67
N GLY A 184 -1.48 -5.35 -11.83
CA GLY A 184 -1.84 -4.54 -10.67
C GLY A 184 -0.61 -4.19 -9.84
N HIS A 185 -0.81 -3.89 -8.57
CA HIS A 185 0.28 -3.62 -7.64
C HIS A 185 0.97 -4.92 -7.20
N GLY A 186 2.29 -4.98 -7.29
CA GLY A 186 3.06 -6.17 -6.93
C GLY A 186 2.81 -6.66 -5.50
N ASP A 187 2.68 -5.74 -4.55
CA ASP A 187 2.40 -6.03 -3.14
C ASP A 187 0.95 -6.52 -2.87
N ALA A 188 0.07 -6.41 -3.84
CA ALA A 188 -1.28 -6.98 -3.81
C ALA A 188 -1.33 -8.39 -4.42
N VAL A 189 -0.29 -8.83 -5.11
CA VAL A 189 -0.24 -10.09 -5.83
C VAL A 189 0.64 -11.12 -5.16
N PHE A 190 1.80 -10.72 -4.67
CA PHE A 190 2.67 -11.61 -3.91
C PHE A 190 3.45 -10.88 -2.81
N ALA A 191 3.68 -11.57 -1.71
CA ALA A 191 4.49 -11.10 -0.60
C ALA A 191 5.59 -12.11 -0.28
N ILE A 192 6.82 -11.62 -0.20
CA ILE A 192 7.96 -12.42 0.25
C ILE A 192 8.05 -12.29 1.77
N LEU A 193 7.80 -13.40 2.47
CA LEU A 193 7.79 -13.41 3.94
C LEU A 193 9.19 -13.55 4.54
N LYS A 194 10.04 -14.31 3.85
CA LYS A 194 11.47 -14.47 4.11
C LYS A 194 12.12 -15.22 2.95
N PRO A 195 13.45 -15.37 2.90
CA PRO A 195 14.10 -16.17 1.87
C PRO A 195 13.50 -17.57 1.76
N GLY A 196 13.08 -17.94 0.57
CA GLY A 196 12.48 -19.24 0.27
C GLY A 196 10.97 -19.35 0.51
N VAL A 197 10.27 -18.29 0.95
CA VAL A 197 8.85 -18.35 1.37
C VAL A 197 8.04 -17.20 0.78
N ILE A 198 7.06 -17.51 -0.08
CA ILE A 198 6.21 -16.55 -0.76
C ILE A 198 4.73 -16.85 -0.50
N LEU A 199 3.95 -15.82 -0.22
CA LEU A 199 2.48 -15.84 -0.39
C LEU A 199 2.14 -15.26 -1.76
N SER A 200 1.17 -15.86 -2.45
CA SER A 200 0.68 -15.35 -3.74
C SER A 200 -0.84 -15.47 -3.82
N SER A 201 -1.47 -14.42 -4.31
CA SER A 201 -2.90 -14.40 -4.59
C SER A 201 -3.24 -14.90 -5.99
N LYS A 202 -2.24 -15.11 -6.86
CA LYS A 202 -2.49 -15.35 -8.27
C LYS A 202 -2.31 -16.78 -8.73
N HIS A 203 -3.23 -17.12 -9.62
CA HIS A 203 -3.32 -18.41 -10.25
C HIS A 203 -2.46 -18.54 -11.49
N ASP A 204 -2.62 -17.71 -12.49
CA ASP A 204 -2.12 -17.99 -13.82
C ASP A 204 -1.85 -16.74 -14.67
N PHE A 205 -1.66 -15.60 -14.04
CA PHE A 205 -1.22 -14.45 -14.82
C PHE A 205 0.29 -14.48 -14.93
N ASN A 206 0.87 -14.08 -15.99
CA ASN A 206 2.23 -13.98 -16.47
C ASN A 206 3.40 -13.87 -15.45
N LEU A 207 3.14 -14.03 -14.16
CA LEU A 207 4.14 -14.12 -13.12
C LEU A 207 4.51 -15.60 -12.92
N ASN A 208 5.66 -16.00 -13.46
CA ASN A 208 6.18 -17.35 -13.28
C ASN A 208 7.05 -17.42 -12.02
N LEU A 209 6.42 -17.36 -10.84
CA LEU A 209 7.14 -17.41 -9.56
C LEU A 209 8.11 -18.60 -9.45
N ALA A 210 7.81 -19.73 -10.09
CA ALA A 210 8.68 -20.89 -10.06
C ALA A 210 9.98 -20.69 -10.87
N ALA A 211 9.91 -19.89 -11.95
CA ALA A 211 11.10 -19.56 -12.74
C ALA A 211 11.88 -18.40 -12.13
N ASP A 212 11.17 -17.40 -11.61
CA ASP A 212 11.78 -16.20 -11.05
C ASP A 212 12.37 -16.45 -9.66
N PHE A 213 11.78 -17.39 -8.90
CA PHE A 213 12.22 -17.78 -7.56
C PHE A 213 12.46 -19.30 -7.47
N PRO A 214 13.50 -19.82 -8.13
CA PRO A 214 13.75 -21.26 -8.21
C PRO A 214 14.03 -21.88 -6.84
N GLY A 215 13.21 -22.89 -6.48
CA GLY A 215 13.33 -23.61 -5.21
C GLY A 215 12.66 -22.94 -4.02
N TRP A 216 11.97 -21.80 -4.22
CA TRP A 216 11.19 -21.17 -3.17
C TRP A 216 9.81 -21.81 -3.05
N GLU A 217 9.29 -21.93 -1.82
CA GLU A 217 7.94 -22.43 -1.59
C GLU A 217 6.93 -21.29 -1.72
N VAL A 218 5.91 -21.53 -2.55
CA VAL A 218 4.85 -20.56 -2.82
C VAL A 218 3.54 -21.09 -2.24
N CYS A 219 2.95 -20.37 -1.28
CA CYS A 219 1.58 -20.56 -0.87
C CYS A 219 0.67 -19.77 -1.82
N LYS A 220 -0.09 -20.46 -2.63
CA LYS A 220 -1.14 -19.84 -3.46
C LYS A 220 -2.43 -19.81 -2.66
N ILE A 221 -2.90 -18.61 -2.36
CA ILE A 221 -4.14 -18.40 -1.62
C ILE A 221 -5.30 -18.48 -2.61
N TRP A 222 -6.13 -19.52 -2.44
CA TRP A 222 -7.13 -19.86 -3.45
C TRP A 222 -8.51 -19.34 -3.19
N ASP A 223 -8.96 -19.27 -1.96
CA ASP A 223 -10.41 -19.32 -1.82
C ASP A 223 -11.07 -18.14 -1.11
N SER A 224 -10.69 -17.81 0.08
CA SER A 224 -11.56 -16.94 0.86
C SER A 224 -11.41 -15.46 0.50
N SER A 225 -10.21 -14.95 0.40
CA SER A 225 -10.01 -13.53 0.12
C SER A 225 -10.14 -13.20 -1.35
N ILE A 226 -9.66 -14.09 -2.26
CA ILE A 226 -9.85 -13.89 -3.70
C ILE A 226 -11.33 -13.96 -4.06
N TRP A 227 -12.06 -14.97 -3.55
CA TRP A 227 -13.51 -15.06 -3.79
C TRP A 227 -14.24 -13.88 -3.16
N ALA A 228 -13.88 -13.48 -1.94
CA ALA A 228 -14.45 -12.29 -1.32
C ALA A 228 -14.14 -11.03 -2.14
N ALA A 229 -12.93 -10.85 -2.61
CA ALA A 229 -12.55 -9.74 -3.47
C ALA A 229 -13.29 -9.79 -4.82
N MET A 230 -13.43 -10.97 -5.43
CA MET A 230 -14.21 -11.14 -6.66
C MET A 230 -15.69 -10.89 -6.44
N GLU A 231 -16.29 -11.38 -5.34
CA GLU A 231 -17.69 -11.09 -4.99
C GLU A 231 -17.92 -9.62 -4.73
N VAL A 232 -17.01 -8.96 -4.00
CA VAL A 232 -17.08 -7.52 -3.76
C VAL A 232 -16.83 -6.74 -5.04
N GLY A 233 -15.87 -7.17 -5.88
CA GLY A 233 -15.65 -6.60 -7.20
C GLY A 233 -16.88 -6.74 -8.08
N LYS A 234 -17.49 -7.92 -8.13
CA LYS A 234 -18.74 -8.15 -8.82
C LYS A 234 -19.87 -7.30 -8.26
N PHE A 235 -20.01 -7.22 -6.93
CA PHE A 235 -20.99 -6.36 -6.28
C PHE A 235 -20.76 -4.88 -6.61
N LYS A 236 -19.52 -4.40 -6.55
CA LYS A 236 -19.17 -3.01 -6.90
C LYS A 236 -19.45 -2.67 -8.36
N TYR A 237 -19.10 -3.57 -9.31
CA TYR A 237 -19.05 -3.25 -10.72
C TYR A 237 -20.22 -3.81 -11.53
N GLU A 238 -20.79 -4.94 -11.14
CA GLU A 238 -21.85 -5.61 -11.91
C GLU A 238 -23.22 -5.50 -11.26
N GLU A 239 -23.32 -5.80 -9.96
CA GLU A 239 -24.62 -5.90 -9.26
C GLU A 239 -25.02 -4.61 -8.57
N SER A 240 -24.06 -3.87 -8.01
CA SER A 240 -24.28 -2.60 -7.34
C SER A 240 -23.08 -1.69 -7.57
N PRO A 241 -22.85 -1.26 -8.82
CA PRO A 241 -21.71 -0.40 -9.12
C PRO A 241 -21.74 0.85 -8.25
N GLY A 242 -20.64 1.15 -7.55
CA GLY A 242 -20.53 2.29 -6.68
C GLY A 242 -21.34 2.20 -5.37
N ALA A 243 -21.67 1.01 -4.88
CA ALA A 243 -22.32 0.89 -3.57
C ALA A 243 -21.32 1.05 -2.43
N TRP A 244 -21.32 2.20 -1.80
CA TRP A 244 -20.44 2.53 -0.69
C TRP A 244 -21.18 2.51 0.64
N TYR A 245 -20.54 2.03 1.69
CA TYR A 245 -21.14 1.87 3.01
C TYR A 245 -20.09 1.83 4.12
N VAL A 246 -20.51 2.09 5.32
CA VAL A 246 -19.72 1.78 6.53
C VAL A 246 -19.80 0.27 6.78
N GLN A 247 -18.69 -0.37 7.07
CA GLN A 247 -18.63 -1.79 7.35
C GLN A 247 -19.69 -2.20 8.40
N GLY A 248 -20.51 -3.19 8.05
CA GLY A 248 -21.61 -3.66 8.88
C GLY A 248 -22.93 -2.85 8.74
N GLN A 249 -22.97 -1.82 7.90
CA GLN A 249 -24.19 -1.06 7.61
C GLN A 249 -24.69 -1.34 6.18
N THR A 250 -25.97 -1.08 5.97
CA THR A 250 -26.57 -1.17 4.63
C THR A 250 -26.14 0.02 3.78
N PRO A 251 -25.73 -0.18 2.52
CA PRO A 251 -25.47 0.91 1.58
C PRO A 251 -26.66 1.84 1.42
N THR A 252 -26.40 3.14 1.29
CA THR A 252 -27.43 4.15 1.00
C THR A 252 -27.10 4.86 -0.30
N ALA A 253 -28.14 5.20 -1.07
CA ALA A 253 -27.96 5.88 -2.35
C ALA A 253 -27.27 7.24 -2.18
N GLU A 254 -27.61 7.95 -1.11
CA GLU A 254 -27.06 9.28 -0.83
C GLU A 254 -25.57 9.23 -0.53
N PHE A 255 -25.10 8.24 0.25
CA PHE A 255 -23.69 8.09 0.55
C PHE A 255 -22.92 7.62 -0.68
N THR A 256 -23.46 6.63 -1.41
CA THR A 256 -22.89 6.15 -2.66
C THR A 256 -22.71 7.29 -3.66
N GLN A 257 -23.75 8.07 -3.92
CA GLN A 257 -23.68 9.22 -4.82
C GLN A 257 -22.64 10.25 -4.37
N PHE A 258 -22.56 10.51 -3.07
CA PHE A 258 -21.56 11.44 -2.52
C PHE A 258 -20.13 10.94 -2.78
N VAL A 259 -19.84 9.66 -2.49
CA VAL A 259 -18.54 9.07 -2.71
C VAL A 259 -18.16 9.08 -4.20
N ASP A 260 -19.05 8.63 -5.08
CA ASP A 260 -18.81 8.62 -6.53
C ASP A 260 -18.56 10.02 -7.10
N THR A 261 -19.22 11.03 -6.53
CA THR A 261 -19.09 12.41 -7.01
C THR A 261 -17.84 13.09 -6.50
N TYR A 262 -17.49 12.90 -5.23
CA TYR A 262 -16.48 13.70 -4.55
C TYR A 262 -15.26 12.93 -4.05
N LEU A 263 -15.38 11.61 -3.87
CA LEU A 263 -14.34 10.75 -3.29
C LEU A 263 -13.92 9.61 -4.23
N ASN A 264 -14.23 9.70 -5.51
CA ASN A 264 -13.92 8.67 -6.50
C ASN A 264 -12.41 8.35 -6.62
N LYS A 265 -11.56 9.28 -6.18
CA LYS A 265 -10.10 9.07 -6.11
C LYS A 265 -9.64 8.38 -4.83
N TRP A 266 -10.51 8.32 -3.81
CA TRP A 266 -10.18 7.67 -2.53
C TRP A 266 -10.49 6.19 -2.56
N THR A 267 -11.51 5.83 -3.31
CA THR A 267 -12.02 4.48 -3.35
C THR A 267 -11.37 3.72 -4.49
N GLY A 268 -10.73 2.63 -4.15
CA GLY A 268 -10.03 1.80 -5.14
C GLY A 268 -10.88 0.64 -5.65
N PHE A 269 -10.20 -0.27 -6.33
CA PHE A 269 -10.78 -1.47 -6.91
C PHE A 269 -10.38 -2.69 -6.07
N VAL A 270 -11.29 -3.24 -5.31
CA VAL A 270 -11.02 -4.43 -4.45
C VAL A 270 -10.39 -5.59 -5.23
N ALA A 271 -10.62 -5.64 -6.55
CA ALA A 271 -10.01 -6.65 -7.41
C ALA A 271 -8.47 -6.55 -7.48
N GLU A 272 -7.88 -5.39 -7.18
CA GLU A 272 -6.42 -5.21 -7.20
C GLU A 272 -5.75 -5.66 -5.91
N THR A 273 -6.42 -5.52 -4.77
CA THR A 273 -5.83 -5.78 -3.47
C THR A 273 -6.38 -7.07 -2.85
N VAL A 274 -5.50 -8.05 -2.66
CA VAL A 274 -5.80 -9.26 -1.89
C VAL A 274 -5.25 -9.09 -0.48
N PHE A 275 -6.13 -8.78 0.46
CA PHE A 275 -5.76 -8.36 1.81
C PHE A 275 -4.91 -9.38 2.59
N ASP A 276 -5.03 -10.68 2.28
CA ASP A 276 -4.19 -11.73 2.88
C ASP A 276 -2.73 -11.70 2.38
N VAL A 277 -2.47 -11.15 1.18
CA VAL A 277 -1.13 -10.97 0.63
C VAL A 277 -0.56 -9.60 1.00
N ASN A 278 -1.43 -8.60 1.09
CA ASN A 278 -1.07 -7.22 1.41
C ASN A 278 -0.75 -7.07 2.91
N CYS A 279 0.37 -7.65 3.32
CA CYS A 279 0.84 -7.77 4.70
C CYS A 279 2.14 -6.99 4.94
N LEU A 280 2.50 -6.77 6.20
CA LEU A 280 3.76 -6.18 6.61
C LEU A 280 4.64 -7.21 7.31
N VAL A 281 5.77 -7.53 6.71
CA VAL A 281 6.79 -8.37 7.35
C VAL A 281 7.61 -7.50 8.28
N LEU A 282 7.64 -7.85 9.57
CA LEU A 282 8.45 -7.18 10.58
C LEU A 282 9.89 -7.71 10.60
N ASP A 283 10.01 -9.01 10.48
CA ASP A 283 11.25 -9.77 10.34
C ASP A 283 10.95 -11.18 9.81
N GLU A 284 11.96 -12.04 9.65
CA GLU A 284 11.80 -13.42 9.15
C GLU A 284 10.91 -14.33 10.03
N SER A 285 10.48 -13.85 11.20
CA SER A 285 9.70 -14.59 12.18
C SER A 285 8.32 -13.99 12.48
N HIS A 286 8.05 -12.76 12.05
CA HIS A 286 6.82 -12.03 12.41
C HIS A 286 6.23 -11.29 11.22
N VAL A 287 4.95 -11.48 10.96
CA VAL A 287 4.21 -10.83 9.86
C VAL A 287 2.85 -10.33 10.34
N ILE A 288 2.51 -9.08 10.02
CA ILE A 288 1.21 -8.47 10.34
C ILE A 288 0.26 -8.63 9.16
N PHE A 289 -0.95 -9.14 9.45
CA PHE A 289 -2.07 -9.29 8.52
C PHE A 289 -3.27 -8.47 9.01
N SER A 290 -4.14 -8.06 8.07
CA SER A 290 -5.37 -7.33 8.40
C SER A 290 -6.49 -8.24 8.95
N ALA A 291 -6.47 -9.53 8.64
CA ALA A 291 -7.50 -10.49 9.03
C ALA A 291 -6.93 -11.90 9.23
N TYR A 292 -7.71 -12.76 9.86
CA TYR A 292 -7.38 -14.17 10.02
C TYR A 292 -7.74 -14.97 8.76
N ASN A 293 -6.74 -15.65 8.20
CA ASN A 293 -6.93 -16.68 7.19
C ASN A 293 -6.23 -17.97 7.66
N LYS A 294 -6.99 -19.03 7.81
CA LYS A 294 -6.48 -20.31 8.34
C LYS A 294 -5.33 -20.89 7.49
N GLU A 295 -5.47 -20.85 6.17
CA GLU A 295 -4.48 -21.40 5.24
C GLU A 295 -3.16 -20.61 5.32
N VAL A 296 -3.24 -19.30 5.29
CA VAL A 296 -2.09 -18.39 5.41
C VAL A 296 -1.41 -18.58 6.77
N PHE A 297 -2.18 -18.62 7.86
CA PHE A 297 -1.62 -18.76 9.20
C PHE A 297 -0.97 -20.13 9.43
N ASP A 298 -1.55 -21.20 8.91
CA ASP A 298 -0.96 -22.52 8.98
C ASP A 298 0.34 -22.60 8.12
N PHE A 299 0.36 -21.93 6.96
CA PHE A 299 1.55 -21.81 6.15
C PHE A 299 2.66 -21.04 6.88
N CYS A 300 2.36 -19.87 7.44
CA CYS A 300 3.30 -19.09 8.24
C CYS A 300 3.92 -19.92 9.38
N ARG A 301 3.07 -20.63 10.16
CA ARG A 301 3.54 -21.44 11.29
C ARG A 301 4.42 -22.60 10.86
N ARG A 302 4.15 -23.27 9.73
CA ARG A 302 5.03 -24.30 9.17
C ARG A 302 6.44 -23.76 8.88
N HIS A 303 6.53 -22.50 8.50
CA HIS A 303 7.79 -21.80 8.25
C HIS A 303 8.34 -21.07 9.48
N LYS A 304 7.79 -21.31 10.69
CA LYS A 304 8.19 -20.64 11.94
C LYS A 304 8.04 -19.12 11.89
N ILE A 305 6.99 -18.66 11.21
CA ILE A 305 6.58 -17.26 11.16
C ILE A 305 5.34 -17.14 12.05
N GLU A 306 5.35 -16.18 12.96
CA GLU A 306 4.20 -15.83 13.78
C GLU A 306 3.33 -14.81 13.04
N PRO A 307 2.10 -15.17 12.66
CA PRO A 307 1.15 -14.23 12.08
C PRO A 307 0.47 -13.41 13.17
N ILE A 308 0.51 -12.10 13.03
CA ILE A 308 -0.06 -11.12 13.95
C ILE A 308 -1.25 -10.46 13.24
N ILE A 309 -2.34 -10.20 13.95
CA ILE A 309 -3.50 -9.49 13.40
C ILE A 309 -3.48 -8.04 13.84
N SER A 310 -3.63 -7.14 12.87
CA SER A 310 -3.97 -5.73 13.06
C SER A 310 -5.08 -5.38 12.09
N GLU A 311 -6.32 -5.33 12.58
CA GLU A 311 -7.50 -5.13 11.75
C GLU A 311 -7.47 -3.78 11.02
N LEU A 312 -7.96 -3.79 9.77
CA LEU A 312 -8.30 -2.60 8.98
C LEU A 312 -9.77 -2.73 8.56
N ARG A 313 -10.68 -2.17 9.35
CA ARG A 313 -12.15 -2.31 9.18
C ARG A 313 -12.66 -1.83 7.83
N HIS A 314 -12.05 -0.78 7.29
CA HIS A 314 -12.49 -0.14 6.05
C HIS A 314 -11.58 -0.38 4.85
N SER A 315 -10.81 -1.51 4.83
CA SER A 315 -9.98 -1.88 3.68
C SER A 315 -10.77 -1.90 2.36
N TYR A 316 -12.01 -2.35 2.41
CA TYR A 316 -12.94 -2.33 1.29
C TYR A 316 -13.17 -0.92 0.70
N PHE A 317 -13.34 0.09 1.57
CA PHE A 317 -13.55 1.47 1.14
C PHE A 317 -12.29 2.07 0.52
N TRP A 318 -11.15 1.81 1.13
CA TRP A 318 -9.86 2.37 0.73
C TRP A 318 -9.16 1.57 -0.37
N ASP A 319 -9.53 0.30 -0.56
CA ASP A 319 -8.82 -0.67 -1.38
C ASP A 319 -7.32 -0.76 -1.04
N GLY A 320 -7.03 -0.78 0.24
CA GLY A 320 -5.67 -0.84 0.77
C GLY A 320 -5.57 -1.75 1.98
N GLY A 321 -4.55 -2.61 1.98
CA GLY A 321 -4.18 -3.46 3.11
C GLY A 321 -3.04 -2.88 3.96
N ILE A 322 -2.45 -3.72 4.79
CA ILE A 322 -1.37 -3.33 5.70
C ILE A 322 -0.13 -2.84 4.93
N SER A 323 0.25 -3.51 3.83
CA SER A 323 1.39 -3.09 3.01
C SER A 323 1.16 -1.71 2.40
N CYS A 324 0.00 -1.48 1.78
CA CYS A 324 -0.33 -0.19 1.18
C CYS A 324 -0.26 0.95 2.20
N CYS A 325 -0.78 0.71 3.41
CA CYS A 325 -0.79 1.70 4.50
C CYS A 325 0.59 1.89 5.16
N THR A 326 1.64 1.20 4.72
CA THR A 326 2.97 1.27 5.32
C THR A 326 4.07 1.42 4.27
N GLN A 327 5.13 2.19 4.60
CA GLN A 327 6.34 2.28 3.79
C GLN A 327 7.57 2.23 4.69
N ASP A 328 8.35 1.17 4.55
CA ASP A 328 9.58 1.01 5.31
C ASP A 328 10.65 2.01 4.87
N LEU A 329 11.21 2.71 5.84
CA LEU A 329 12.32 3.65 5.68
C LEU A 329 13.65 2.96 5.97
N SER A 330 13.69 2.12 7.03
CA SER A 330 14.90 1.40 7.43
C SER A 330 14.60 -0.02 7.86
N ARG A 331 15.46 -0.93 7.40
CA ARG A 331 15.56 -2.32 7.83
C ARG A 331 16.99 -2.65 8.19
N CYS A 332 17.19 -3.49 9.21
CA CYS A 332 18.50 -3.94 9.63
C CYS A 332 19.03 -5.00 8.64
N GLY A 333 20.05 -4.65 7.90
CA GLY A 333 20.64 -5.54 6.90
C GLY A 333 21.31 -4.77 5.76
N GLY A 334 21.65 -5.46 4.72
CA GLY A 334 22.30 -4.89 3.55
C GLY A 334 21.88 -5.61 2.28
N MET A 335 22.54 -5.25 1.18
CA MET A 335 22.34 -5.91 -0.11
C MET A 335 22.90 -7.32 -0.06
N GLU A 336 22.05 -8.29 -0.28
CA GLU A 336 22.40 -9.70 -0.37
C GLU A 336 21.92 -10.28 -1.71
N THR A 337 22.39 -11.47 -2.05
CA THR A 337 21.97 -12.21 -3.24
C THR A 337 21.14 -13.40 -2.79
N TYR A 338 19.89 -13.46 -3.25
CA TYR A 338 18.95 -14.53 -2.89
C TYR A 338 18.55 -15.40 -4.09
N LEU A 339 18.74 -14.90 -5.32
CA LEU A 339 18.40 -15.55 -6.58
C LEU A 339 19.64 -15.88 -7.41
#